data_55628c764439bb47afc91d0a9024fa4a
#
_entry.id   55628c764439bb47afc91d0a9024fa4a
#
_cell.length_a   1.000
_cell.length_b   1.000
_cell.length_c   1.000
_cell.angle_alpha   90.00
_cell.angle_beta   90.00
_cell.angle_gamma   90.00
#
_symmetry.space_group_name_H-M   'P 1'
#
loop_
_entity.id
_entity.type
_entity.pdbx_description
1 polymer ?
#
loop_
_entity_poly.entity_id
_entity_poly.type
_entity_poly.pdbx_seq_one_letter_code
_entity_poly.pdbx_strand_id
1 'polypeptide(L)'
;MAGTKTYLTLINNVLRELNEVELTSSTFSASRGIQTATKDFINKAVNDLYTAEVQWPWLYTSTTQDVNSGQQEYTFPTAFRVADFESFYLISKELVTNGEFTSNINSWTTIAGAGSASYSSNGNGRLRLNDYAAHQSISTVVNQSYRIQVRVLDSNSAGQPLKVQVGTAAEGTQNLNTTLTVSDFGKGAILDATFTATSQTTFITLNNTSTATNLDVDFVRVSEKDVVPTKLQFISYANYLQGVIHRDKVNSSDHYAKPKSVYRTQDNLGFGITPLPDRDSYQINYQYYKSHTELSSATDTLDLPDIYSDVVV
;
A
#
# COMPACT_ATOMS: atom_id res chain seq x y z
N MET A 1 -9.05 0.43 -16.38
CA MET A 1 -10.32 0.05 -15.71
C MET A 1 -10.55 -1.43 -16.02
N ALA A 2 -10.80 -2.24 -14.99
CA ALA A 2 -11.21 -3.63 -15.19
C ALA A 2 -12.56 -3.67 -15.95
N GLY A 3 -12.83 -4.77 -16.66
CA GLY A 3 -14.08 -4.96 -17.38
C GLY A 3 -15.29 -5.04 -16.44
N THR A 4 -16.43 -4.67 -16.95
CA THR A 4 -17.73 -4.75 -16.24
C THR A 4 -18.54 -5.98 -16.63
N LYS A 5 -18.21 -6.62 -17.77
CA LYS A 5 -18.88 -7.85 -18.20
C LYS A 5 -18.51 -9.01 -17.28
N THR A 6 -19.51 -9.64 -16.68
CA THR A 6 -19.32 -10.80 -15.81
C THR A 6 -19.07 -12.08 -16.61
N TYR A 7 -18.47 -13.09 -16.00
CA TYR A 7 -18.27 -14.40 -16.61
C TYR A 7 -19.57 -15.00 -17.10
N LEU A 8 -20.65 -14.89 -16.31
CA LEU A 8 -21.99 -15.31 -16.72
C LEU A 8 -22.47 -14.60 -18.01
N THR A 9 -22.19 -13.29 -18.10
CA THR A 9 -22.56 -12.51 -19.30
C THR A 9 -21.80 -13.00 -20.54
N LEU A 10 -20.49 -13.25 -20.41
CA LEU A 10 -19.66 -13.76 -21.51
C LEU A 10 -20.17 -15.13 -22.00
N ILE A 11 -20.42 -16.05 -21.05
CA ILE A 11 -20.96 -17.39 -21.39
C ILE A 11 -22.31 -17.27 -22.11
N ASN A 12 -23.23 -16.46 -21.61
CA ASN A 12 -24.56 -16.31 -22.20
C ASN A 12 -24.50 -15.66 -23.57
N ASN A 13 -23.55 -14.78 -23.84
CA ASN A 13 -23.33 -14.25 -25.19
C ASN A 13 -22.97 -15.37 -26.17
N VAL A 14 -22.03 -16.26 -25.81
CA VAL A 14 -21.68 -17.42 -26.65
C VAL A 14 -22.84 -18.40 -26.78
N LEU A 15 -23.55 -18.74 -25.70
CA LEU A 15 -24.68 -19.65 -25.74
C LEU A 15 -25.81 -19.12 -26.64
N ARG A 16 -26.02 -17.79 -26.65
CA ARG A 16 -27.01 -17.15 -27.53
C ARG A 16 -26.62 -17.28 -29.00
N GLU A 17 -25.35 -17.08 -29.35
CA GLU A 17 -24.86 -17.31 -30.72
C GLU A 17 -24.99 -18.77 -31.18
N LEU A 18 -24.90 -19.71 -30.22
CA LEU A 18 -25.08 -21.14 -30.49
C LEU A 18 -26.56 -21.58 -30.43
N ASN A 19 -27.50 -20.64 -30.20
CA ASN A 19 -28.93 -20.93 -30.01
C ASN A 19 -29.20 -21.95 -28.88
N GLU A 20 -28.40 -21.87 -27.80
CA GLU A 20 -28.49 -22.72 -26.62
C GLU A 20 -29.12 -21.99 -25.42
N VAL A 21 -29.52 -22.75 -24.41
CA VAL A 21 -30.17 -22.21 -23.20
C VAL A 21 -29.17 -21.45 -22.35
N GLU A 22 -29.48 -20.18 -22.06
CA GLU A 22 -28.68 -19.33 -21.20
C GLU A 22 -28.67 -19.83 -19.76
N LEU A 23 -27.53 -19.59 -19.07
CA LEU A 23 -27.37 -19.84 -17.64
C LEU A 23 -27.91 -18.68 -16.81
N THR A 24 -28.40 -18.99 -15.62
CA THR A 24 -28.68 -18.02 -14.55
C THR A 24 -27.64 -18.14 -13.44
N SER A 25 -27.60 -17.20 -12.53
CA SER A 25 -26.70 -17.30 -11.37
C SER A 25 -26.95 -18.57 -10.54
N SER A 26 -28.19 -19.04 -10.45
CA SER A 26 -28.56 -20.26 -9.73
C SER A 26 -28.19 -21.54 -10.47
N THR A 27 -28.19 -21.54 -11.81
CA THR A 27 -27.87 -22.73 -12.63
C THR A 27 -26.37 -22.76 -13.03
N PHE A 28 -25.63 -21.72 -12.78
CA PHE A 28 -24.23 -21.57 -13.17
C PHE A 28 -23.33 -22.74 -12.69
N SER A 29 -23.44 -23.13 -11.43
CA SER A 29 -22.69 -24.25 -10.85
C SER A 29 -23.13 -25.62 -11.32
N ALA A 30 -24.36 -25.75 -11.82
CA ALA A 30 -24.97 -26.98 -12.32
C ALA A 30 -24.90 -27.14 -13.86
N SER A 31 -24.08 -26.31 -14.53
CA SER A 31 -23.88 -26.37 -15.99
C SER A 31 -23.43 -27.74 -16.47
N ARG A 32 -23.89 -28.16 -17.65
CA ARG A 32 -23.59 -29.49 -18.25
C ARG A 32 -23.40 -29.35 -19.76
N GLY A 33 -22.69 -30.32 -20.34
CA GLY A 33 -22.55 -30.43 -21.80
C GLY A 33 -21.94 -29.17 -22.41
N ILE A 34 -22.64 -28.58 -23.38
CA ILE A 34 -22.21 -27.40 -24.11
C ILE A 34 -21.94 -26.19 -23.18
N GLN A 35 -22.73 -26.03 -22.12
CA GLN A 35 -22.56 -24.94 -21.18
C GLN A 35 -21.23 -25.03 -20.41
N THR A 36 -20.81 -26.23 -20.02
CA THR A 36 -19.51 -26.48 -19.40
C THR A 36 -18.38 -26.24 -20.41
N ALA A 37 -18.53 -26.78 -21.63
CA ALA A 37 -17.55 -26.56 -22.69
C ALA A 37 -17.35 -25.07 -23.00
N THR A 38 -18.45 -24.29 -23.01
CA THR A 38 -18.37 -22.83 -23.21
C THR A 38 -17.56 -22.13 -22.12
N LYS A 39 -17.70 -22.53 -20.84
CA LYS A 39 -16.84 -22.01 -19.73
C LYS A 39 -15.37 -22.29 -20.00
N ASP A 40 -15.04 -23.52 -20.34
CA ASP A 40 -13.66 -23.93 -20.60
C ASP A 40 -13.07 -23.17 -21.80
N PHE A 41 -13.85 -22.98 -22.87
CA PHE A 41 -13.41 -22.22 -24.05
C PHE A 41 -13.17 -20.74 -23.73
N ILE A 42 -14.02 -20.11 -22.94
CA ILE A 42 -13.80 -18.71 -22.54
C ILE A 42 -12.52 -18.59 -21.70
N ASN A 43 -12.33 -19.43 -20.69
CA ASN A 43 -11.11 -19.42 -19.89
C ASN A 43 -9.86 -19.69 -20.75
N LYS A 44 -9.96 -20.60 -21.72
CA LYS A 44 -8.88 -20.84 -22.66
C LYS A 44 -8.59 -19.63 -23.53
N ALA A 45 -9.61 -19.00 -24.11
CA ALA A 45 -9.46 -17.79 -24.93
C ALA A 45 -8.85 -16.63 -24.11
N VAL A 46 -9.28 -16.45 -22.86
CA VAL A 46 -8.70 -15.51 -21.92
C VAL A 46 -7.22 -15.80 -21.68
N ASN A 47 -6.88 -17.06 -21.40
CA ASN A 47 -5.48 -17.45 -21.18
C ASN A 47 -4.63 -17.24 -22.43
N ASP A 48 -5.13 -17.59 -23.60
CA ASP A 48 -4.43 -17.41 -24.88
C ASP A 48 -4.18 -15.91 -25.16
N LEU A 49 -5.16 -15.05 -24.90
CA LEU A 49 -5.02 -13.61 -25.01
C LEU A 49 -3.93 -13.08 -24.08
N TYR A 50 -3.96 -13.48 -22.80
CA TYR A 50 -2.99 -13.01 -21.83
C TYR A 50 -1.59 -13.58 -22.06
N THR A 51 -1.46 -14.75 -22.66
CA THR A 51 -0.14 -15.33 -23.03
C THR A 51 0.43 -14.74 -24.30
N ALA A 52 -0.38 -14.17 -25.18
CA ALA A 52 0.07 -13.52 -26.43
C ALA A 52 0.96 -12.29 -26.16
N GLU A 53 0.73 -11.57 -25.07
CA GLU A 53 1.51 -10.41 -24.65
C GLU A 53 1.80 -10.47 -23.15
N VAL A 54 3.04 -10.25 -22.77
CA VAL A 54 3.47 -10.32 -21.36
C VAL A 54 3.17 -9.02 -20.61
N GLN A 55 3.19 -7.89 -21.29
CA GLN A 55 3.16 -6.56 -20.71
C GLN A 55 1.89 -5.79 -21.05
N TRP A 56 0.74 -6.40 -20.76
CA TRP A 56 -0.53 -5.71 -20.93
C TRP A 56 -0.64 -4.51 -19.97
N PRO A 57 -0.91 -3.28 -20.46
CA PRO A 57 -0.93 -2.08 -19.63
C PRO A 57 -1.91 -2.15 -18.44
N TRP A 58 -3.04 -2.84 -18.59
CA TRP A 58 -4.05 -2.98 -17.52
C TRP A 58 -3.66 -3.98 -16.42
N LEU A 59 -2.63 -4.81 -16.67
CA LEU A 59 -2.06 -5.69 -15.66
C LEU A 59 -0.92 -5.05 -14.86
N TYR A 60 -0.51 -3.84 -15.27
CA TYR A 60 0.56 -3.10 -14.61
C TYR A 60 0.06 -2.55 -13.28
N THR A 61 0.74 -2.89 -12.21
CA THR A 61 0.35 -2.50 -10.85
C THR A 61 1.59 -2.23 -10.00
N SER A 62 1.39 -1.57 -8.87
CA SER A 62 2.46 -1.27 -7.92
C SER A 62 2.25 -2.03 -6.61
N THR A 63 3.35 -2.29 -5.93
CA THR A 63 3.35 -2.85 -4.58
C THR A 63 4.50 -2.30 -3.76
N THR A 64 4.43 -2.50 -2.45
CA THR A 64 5.50 -2.17 -1.52
C THR A 64 5.92 -3.41 -0.75
N GLN A 65 7.22 -3.54 -0.51
CA GLN A 65 7.82 -4.62 0.27
C GLN A 65 8.60 -4.01 1.43
N ASP A 66 8.24 -4.37 2.66
CA ASP A 66 9.03 -4.01 3.83
C ASP A 66 10.41 -4.68 3.78
N VAL A 67 11.42 -3.92 4.13
CA VAL A 67 12.81 -4.38 4.16
C VAL A 67 13.21 -4.62 5.61
N ASN A 68 13.71 -5.82 5.89
CA ASN A 68 14.22 -6.17 7.21
C ASN A 68 15.76 -6.10 7.21
N SER A 69 16.31 -5.62 8.31
CA SER A 69 17.77 -5.58 8.52
C SER A 69 18.38 -6.96 8.34
N GLY A 70 19.43 -7.06 7.53
CA GLY A 70 20.11 -8.32 7.24
C GLY A 70 19.38 -9.29 6.31
N GLN A 71 18.16 -9.01 5.88
CA GLN A 71 17.45 -9.82 4.90
C GLN A 71 17.80 -9.36 3.48
N GLN A 72 18.27 -10.29 2.66
CA GLN A 72 18.76 -9.97 1.33
C GLN A 72 17.74 -10.22 0.23
N GLU A 73 16.96 -11.28 0.33
CA GLU A 73 16.04 -11.73 -0.72
C GLU A 73 14.59 -11.69 -0.26
N TYR A 74 13.72 -11.36 -1.19
CA TYR A 74 12.28 -11.17 -1.01
C TYR A 74 11.53 -11.87 -2.14
N THR A 75 10.39 -12.45 -1.84
CA THR A 75 9.53 -13.11 -2.83
C THR A 75 8.58 -12.09 -3.49
N PHE A 76 8.29 -12.30 -4.76
CA PHE A 76 7.24 -11.54 -5.44
C PHE A 76 5.84 -11.93 -4.93
N PRO A 77 4.83 -11.06 -5.10
CA PRO A 77 3.44 -11.39 -4.80
C PRO A 77 2.95 -12.63 -5.55
N THR A 78 1.97 -13.34 -4.98
CA THR A 78 1.43 -14.58 -5.58
C THR A 78 0.90 -14.37 -7.01
N ALA A 79 0.32 -13.21 -7.29
CA ALA A 79 -0.17 -12.85 -8.62
C ALA A 79 0.90 -12.25 -9.54
N PHE A 80 2.16 -12.45 -9.24
CA PHE A 80 3.29 -11.93 -10.02
C PHE A 80 3.46 -12.67 -11.35
N ARG A 81 3.79 -11.92 -12.39
CA ARG A 81 4.19 -12.44 -13.70
C ARG A 81 5.56 -11.92 -14.14
N VAL A 82 5.73 -10.61 -14.21
CA VAL A 82 6.99 -9.97 -14.59
C VAL A 82 7.19 -8.67 -13.82
N ALA A 83 8.38 -8.48 -13.22
CA ALA A 83 8.76 -7.22 -12.58
C ALA A 83 9.33 -6.24 -13.60
N ASP A 84 8.99 -4.97 -13.40
CA ASP A 84 9.69 -3.86 -14.01
C ASP A 84 10.85 -3.41 -13.12
N PHE A 85 12.05 -3.96 -13.36
CA PHE A 85 13.23 -3.65 -12.54
C PHE A 85 13.70 -2.19 -12.62
N GLU A 86 13.23 -1.43 -13.61
CA GLU A 86 13.49 0.01 -13.68
C GLU A 86 12.61 0.84 -12.73
N SER A 87 11.58 0.22 -12.16
CA SER A 87 10.63 0.87 -11.26
C SER A 87 10.95 0.71 -9.77
N PHE A 88 12.05 0.08 -9.41
CA PHE A 88 12.41 -0.19 -8.01
C PHE A 88 12.97 1.04 -7.31
N TYR A 89 12.26 1.50 -6.28
CA TYR A 89 12.67 2.62 -5.42
C TYR A 89 12.75 2.18 -3.97
N LEU A 90 13.85 2.52 -3.33
CA LEU A 90 13.97 2.45 -1.88
C LEU A 90 13.37 3.73 -1.30
N ILE A 91 12.39 3.57 -0.42
CA ILE A 91 11.70 4.66 0.27
C ILE A 91 11.75 4.45 1.78
N SER A 92 11.42 5.47 2.55
CA SER A 92 11.24 5.33 3.99
C SER A 92 9.95 4.57 4.28
N LYS A 93 10.02 3.64 5.20
CA LYS A 93 8.85 2.93 5.70
C LYS A 93 7.93 3.88 6.46
N GLU A 94 6.63 3.80 6.19
CA GLU A 94 5.61 4.47 6.99
C GLU A 94 5.45 3.74 8.33
N LEU A 95 5.58 4.47 9.44
CA LEU A 95 5.54 3.90 10.78
C LEU A 95 4.15 3.94 11.42
N VAL A 96 3.28 4.82 10.92
CA VAL A 96 1.90 4.95 11.41
C VAL A 96 1.02 3.92 10.71
N THR A 97 0.36 3.09 11.49
CA THR A 97 -0.62 2.13 10.98
C THR A 97 -1.98 2.82 10.83
N ASN A 98 -2.66 2.59 9.69
CA ASN A 98 -3.96 3.20 9.40
C ASN A 98 -3.95 4.74 9.56
N GLY A 99 -2.87 5.37 9.10
CA GLY A 99 -2.74 6.83 9.14
C GLY A 99 -3.55 7.56 8.08
N GLU A 100 -4.05 6.87 7.06
CA GLU A 100 -4.91 7.40 5.97
C GLU A 100 -6.42 7.25 6.29
N PHE A 101 -6.79 6.59 7.37
CA PHE A 101 -8.18 6.41 7.83
C PHE A 101 -9.18 5.94 6.77
N THR A 102 -8.77 5.10 5.83
CA THR A 102 -9.57 4.77 4.63
C THR A 102 -10.90 4.07 4.91
N SER A 103 -11.04 3.36 6.04
CA SER A 103 -12.26 2.61 6.37
C SER A 103 -12.66 2.65 7.84
N ASN A 104 -11.76 3.01 8.74
CA ASN A 104 -11.98 3.02 10.19
C ASN A 104 -10.86 3.79 10.90
N ILE A 105 -10.91 3.82 12.23
CA ILE A 105 -9.85 4.41 13.09
C ILE A 105 -9.13 3.33 13.93
N ASN A 106 -9.18 2.08 13.51
CA ASN A 106 -8.47 0.99 14.19
C ASN A 106 -6.96 1.32 14.25
N SER A 107 -6.28 0.81 15.26
CA SER A 107 -4.90 1.12 15.62
C SER A 107 -4.68 2.50 16.27
N TRP A 108 -5.72 3.34 16.37
CA TRP A 108 -5.69 4.58 17.13
C TRP A 108 -6.45 4.40 18.44
N THR A 109 -5.76 4.63 19.54
CA THR A 109 -6.37 4.58 20.89
C THR A 109 -6.89 5.98 21.23
N THR A 110 -8.13 6.03 21.66
CA THR A 110 -8.78 7.30 22.05
C THR A 110 -8.54 7.60 23.51
N ILE A 111 -8.26 8.87 23.80
CA ILE A 111 -8.13 9.39 25.18
C ILE A 111 -9.39 10.16 25.48
N ALA A 112 -10.13 9.74 26.49
CA ALA A 112 -11.42 10.34 26.83
C ALA A 112 -11.33 11.83 27.16
N GLY A 113 -12.15 12.62 26.48
CA GLY A 113 -12.47 14.00 26.74
C GLY A 113 -13.96 14.16 27.00
N ALA A 114 -14.48 15.37 26.87
CA ALA A 114 -15.93 15.61 26.99
C ALA A 114 -16.72 15.22 25.74
N GLY A 115 -16.04 15.02 24.62
CA GLY A 115 -16.64 14.76 23.30
C GLY A 115 -16.41 13.34 22.77
N SER A 116 -15.99 13.20 21.51
CA SER A 116 -15.83 11.91 20.83
C SER A 116 -14.71 11.90 19.79
N ALA A 117 -14.15 10.72 19.56
CA ALA A 117 -13.35 10.41 18.39
C ALA A 117 -14.07 9.34 17.56
N SER A 118 -14.20 9.56 16.26
CA SER A 118 -14.95 8.67 15.37
C SER A 118 -14.36 8.63 13.96
N TYR A 119 -14.72 7.60 13.21
CA TYR A 119 -14.49 7.55 11.77
C TYR A 119 -15.52 8.43 11.04
N SER A 120 -15.05 9.19 10.07
CA SER A 120 -15.90 9.94 9.14
C SER A 120 -15.66 9.42 7.72
N SER A 121 -16.72 9.03 7.03
CA SER A 121 -16.67 8.56 5.65
C SER A 121 -16.57 9.66 4.59
N ASN A 122 -16.44 10.94 5.02
CA ASN A 122 -16.28 12.05 4.09
C ASN A 122 -14.97 11.93 3.29
N GLY A 123 -15.04 12.04 1.98
CA GLY A 123 -13.89 11.85 1.09
C GLY A 123 -13.39 10.40 1.09
N ASN A 124 -12.10 10.20 1.32
CA ASN A 124 -11.47 8.87 1.39
C ASN A 124 -11.47 8.25 2.81
N GLY A 125 -12.18 8.89 3.76
CA GLY A 125 -12.14 8.54 5.17
C GLY A 125 -11.30 9.51 5.99
N ARG A 126 -11.66 9.72 7.26
CA ARG A 126 -11.00 10.67 8.17
C ARG A 126 -11.15 10.25 9.63
N LEU A 127 -10.19 10.66 10.46
CA LEU A 127 -10.35 10.66 11.91
C LEU A 127 -11.02 11.98 12.32
N ARG A 128 -12.22 11.90 12.88
CA ARG A 128 -12.94 13.05 13.45
C ARG A 128 -12.71 13.14 14.95
N LEU A 129 -12.24 14.29 15.41
CA LEU A 129 -12.03 14.61 16.80
C LEU A 129 -12.93 15.78 17.22
N ASN A 130 -13.71 15.58 18.29
CA ASN A 130 -14.54 16.60 18.92
C ASN A 130 -14.27 16.60 20.43
N ASP A 131 -13.57 17.62 20.94
CA ASP A 131 -13.10 17.69 22.33
C ASP A 131 -12.49 16.34 22.80
N TYR A 132 -11.59 15.80 21.99
CA TYR A 132 -11.08 14.46 22.18
C TYR A 132 -9.67 14.32 21.64
N ALA A 133 -8.92 13.36 22.20
CA ALA A 133 -7.62 13.03 21.71
C ALA A 133 -7.56 11.58 21.20
N ALA A 134 -6.72 11.35 20.21
CA ALA A 134 -6.36 10.02 19.75
C ALA A 134 -4.84 9.90 19.64
N HIS A 135 -4.30 8.73 19.98
CA HIS A 135 -2.88 8.48 19.89
C HIS A 135 -2.57 7.11 19.31
N GLN A 136 -1.37 6.98 18.78
CA GLN A 136 -0.78 5.71 18.38
C GLN A 136 0.67 5.66 18.83
N SER A 137 1.14 4.49 19.26
CA SER A 137 2.55 4.24 19.50
C SER A 137 3.22 3.66 18.27
N ILE A 138 4.42 4.12 17.97
CA ILE A 138 5.29 3.62 16.91
C ILE A 138 6.63 3.19 17.48
N SER A 139 7.27 2.21 16.81
CA SER A 139 8.64 1.82 17.15
C SER A 139 9.63 2.81 16.52
N THR A 140 10.56 3.30 17.32
CA THR A 140 11.58 4.29 16.92
C THR A 140 12.95 3.88 17.42
N VAL A 141 13.99 4.44 16.79
CA VAL A 141 15.38 4.28 17.23
C VAL A 141 15.80 5.55 17.97
N VAL A 142 16.35 5.38 19.17
CA VAL A 142 16.80 6.51 20.01
C VAL A 142 17.85 7.34 19.26
N ASN A 143 17.72 8.67 19.33
CA ASN A 143 18.54 9.68 18.63
C ASN A 143 18.37 9.70 17.11
N GLN A 144 17.46 8.91 16.53
CA GLN A 144 17.12 8.99 15.12
C GLN A 144 16.09 10.10 14.86
N SER A 145 16.25 10.80 13.72
CA SER A 145 15.33 11.86 13.29
C SER A 145 14.23 11.32 12.41
N TYR A 146 13.01 11.76 12.67
CA TYR A 146 11.79 11.39 11.95
C TYR A 146 11.09 12.63 11.40
N ARG A 147 10.39 12.47 10.29
CA ARG A 147 9.49 13.45 9.71
C ARG A 147 8.07 13.05 10.05
N ILE A 148 7.29 13.99 10.55
CA ILE A 148 5.87 13.83 10.78
C ILE A 148 5.09 14.77 9.87
N GLN A 149 4.08 14.24 9.20
CA GLN A 149 3.14 15.00 8.40
C GLN A 149 1.72 14.73 8.88
N VAL A 150 0.96 15.80 9.14
CA VAL A 150 -0.43 15.72 9.56
C VAL A 150 -1.23 16.68 8.68
N ARG A 151 -2.31 16.19 8.08
CA ARG A 151 -3.25 17.02 7.33
C ARG A 151 -4.60 17.04 8.02
N VAL A 152 -5.07 18.25 8.30
CA VAL A 152 -6.44 18.51 8.73
C VAL A 152 -7.20 19.12 7.57
N LEU A 153 -8.35 18.58 7.22
CA LEU A 153 -9.13 19.06 6.07
C LEU A 153 -10.24 20.04 6.45
N ASP A 154 -10.86 19.84 7.59
CA ASP A 154 -12.02 20.66 7.94
C ASP A 154 -12.17 20.85 9.43
N SER A 155 -12.76 21.98 9.77
CA SER A 155 -13.40 22.25 11.03
C SER A 155 -14.69 22.99 10.75
N ASN A 156 -15.66 22.88 11.65
CA ASN A 156 -16.90 23.63 11.54
C ASN A 156 -16.70 25.14 11.74
N SER A 157 -15.49 25.59 12.06
CA SER A 157 -15.14 26.98 12.32
C SER A 157 -13.67 27.26 12.00
N ALA A 158 -13.36 28.43 11.48
CA ALA A 158 -11.99 28.90 11.32
C ALA A 158 -11.28 29.10 12.66
N GLY A 159 -9.94 28.98 12.65
CA GLY A 159 -9.10 29.27 13.82
C GLY A 159 -9.02 28.13 14.85
N GLN A 160 -9.50 26.94 14.55
CA GLN A 160 -9.46 25.83 15.49
C GLN A 160 -8.11 25.13 15.52
N PRO A 161 -7.51 24.97 16.70
CA PRO A 161 -6.20 24.37 16.86
C PRO A 161 -6.31 22.85 17.06
N LEU A 162 -5.56 22.07 16.25
CA LEU A 162 -5.19 20.72 16.56
C LEU A 162 -3.80 20.71 17.19
N LYS A 163 -3.67 20.24 18.42
CA LYS A 163 -2.37 19.97 19.01
C LYS A 163 -1.82 18.66 18.48
N VAL A 164 -0.60 18.71 17.95
CA VAL A 164 0.17 17.54 17.56
C VAL A 164 1.33 17.39 18.54
N GLN A 165 1.32 16.30 19.27
CA GLN A 165 2.25 16.04 20.35
C GLN A 165 2.98 14.72 20.05
N VAL A 166 4.29 14.70 20.26
CA VAL A 166 5.12 13.51 20.11
C VAL A 166 5.99 13.36 21.34
N GLY A 167 5.91 12.20 21.98
CA GLY A 167 6.64 11.97 23.22
C GLY A 167 6.77 10.50 23.59
N THR A 168 7.23 10.25 24.81
CA THR A 168 7.47 8.89 25.35
C THR A 168 6.24 8.24 25.95
N ALA A 169 5.14 8.97 26.03
CA ALA A 169 3.81 8.51 26.46
C ALA A 169 2.74 9.23 25.66
N ALA A 170 1.50 8.79 25.76
CA ALA A 170 0.34 9.51 25.22
C ALA A 170 0.30 10.92 25.81
N GLU A 171 -0.01 11.92 24.96
CA GLU A 171 0.03 13.35 25.30
C GLU A 171 1.42 13.89 25.72
N GLY A 172 2.45 13.07 25.62
CA GLY A 172 3.83 13.48 25.85
C GLY A 172 4.31 14.50 24.83
N THR A 173 5.13 15.44 25.27
CA THR A 173 5.61 16.58 24.47
C THR A 173 7.12 16.65 24.32
N GLN A 174 7.82 15.60 24.75
CA GLN A 174 9.29 15.60 24.86
C GLN A 174 9.99 15.76 23.51
N ASN A 175 9.39 15.26 22.44
CA ASN A 175 9.99 15.24 21.10
C ASN A 175 9.41 16.31 20.17
N LEU A 176 8.10 16.60 20.29
CA LEU A 176 7.42 17.64 19.54
C LEU A 176 6.15 18.08 20.29
N ASN A 177 5.91 19.41 20.31
CA ASN A 177 4.66 19.99 20.79
C ASN A 177 4.34 21.18 19.89
N THR A 178 3.40 21.00 18.99
CA THR A 178 3.03 22.05 18.04
C THR A 178 1.52 22.10 17.84
N THR A 179 1.06 23.22 17.33
CA THR A 179 -0.35 23.46 17.06
C THR A 179 -0.52 23.71 15.57
N LEU A 180 -1.41 22.96 14.96
CA LEU A 180 -1.84 23.14 13.58
C LEU A 180 -3.19 23.84 13.59
N THR A 181 -3.25 25.06 13.08
CA THR A 181 -4.47 25.87 13.06
C THR A 181 -5.05 25.90 11.65
N VAL A 182 -6.31 25.52 11.50
CA VAL A 182 -7.06 25.69 10.26
C VAL A 182 -7.52 27.15 10.18
N SER A 183 -6.84 27.96 9.37
CA SER A 183 -7.08 29.41 9.29
C SER A 183 -8.38 29.77 8.59
N ASP A 184 -8.77 28.98 7.59
CA ASP A 184 -9.94 29.23 6.75
C ASP A 184 -10.87 28.02 6.72
N PHE A 185 -12.16 28.27 6.82
CA PHE A 185 -13.17 27.24 6.64
C PHE A 185 -13.02 26.54 5.28
N GLY A 186 -12.95 25.21 5.29
CA GLY A 186 -12.89 24.36 4.08
C GLY A 186 -11.54 24.29 3.37
N LYS A 187 -10.47 24.97 3.83
CA LYS A 187 -9.16 24.92 3.17
C LYS A 187 -8.18 23.88 3.74
N GLY A 188 -8.41 23.44 4.95
CA GLY A 188 -7.50 22.53 5.65
C GLY A 188 -6.13 23.16 5.99
N ALA A 189 -5.33 22.39 6.71
CA ALA A 189 -3.96 22.78 7.07
C ALA A 189 -3.05 21.55 7.06
N ILE A 190 -1.76 21.75 6.79
CA ILE A 190 -0.74 20.70 6.80
C ILE A 190 0.37 21.07 7.76
N LEU A 191 0.67 20.18 8.69
CA LEU A 191 1.90 20.19 9.45
C LEU A 191 2.93 19.34 8.72
N ASP A 192 4.13 19.86 8.56
CA ASP A 192 5.32 19.13 8.12
C ASP A 192 6.45 19.49 9.05
N ALA A 193 6.78 18.60 9.97
CA ALA A 193 7.74 18.84 11.02
C ALA A 193 8.69 17.66 11.19
N THR A 194 9.77 17.88 11.93
CA THR A 194 10.71 16.81 12.29
C THR A 194 10.87 16.73 13.80
N PHE A 195 11.11 15.52 14.29
CA PHE A 195 11.44 15.28 15.68
C PHE A 195 12.58 14.26 15.80
N THR A 196 13.27 14.25 16.92
CA THR A 196 14.26 13.24 17.26
C THR A 196 13.69 12.34 18.35
N ALA A 197 13.68 11.04 18.14
CA ALA A 197 13.17 10.11 19.13
C ALA A 197 14.09 10.00 20.33
N THR A 198 13.52 10.07 21.52
CA THR A 198 14.23 9.92 22.81
C THR A 198 13.98 8.57 23.47
N SER A 199 13.13 7.71 22.86
CA SER A 199 12.77 6.38 23.32
C SER A 199 12.65 5.42 22.13
N GLN A 200 12.67 4.11 22.40
CA GLN A 200 12.38 3.07 21.41
C GLN A 200 10.88 2.98 21.08
N THR A 201 10.03 3.53 21.93
CA THR A 201 8.59 3.68 21.68
C THR A 201 8.24 5.14 21.76
N THR A 202 7.67 5.66 20.68
CA THR A 202 7.23 7.05 20.57
C THR A 202 5.72 7.08 20.36
N PHE A 203 5.05 7.96 21.09
CA PHE A 203 3.61 8.19 20.97
C PHE A 203 3.36 9.45 20.15
N ILE A 204 2.45 9.33 19.18
CA ILE A 204 1.92 10.45 18.41
C ILE A 204 0.51 10.69 18.91
N THR A 205 0.24 11.89 19.41
CA THR A 205 -1.07 12.28 19.91
C THR A 205 -1.61 13.46 19.11
N LEU A 206 -2.84 13.31 18.67
CA LEU A 206 -3.65 14.36 18.04
C LEU A 206 -4.69 14.76 19.06
N ASN A 207 -4.71 16.02 19.46
CA ASN A 207 -5.59 16.50 20.52
C ASN A 207 -6.37 17.74 20.05
N ASN A 208 -7.69 17.58 19.93
CA ASN A 208 -8.63 18.69 19.77
C ASN A 208 -9.25 19.02 21.11
N THR A 209 -8.88 20.16 21.68
CA THR A 209 -9.40 20.65 22.97
C THR A 209 -10.62 21.55 22.84
N SER A 210 -11.21 21.66 21.66
CA SER A 210 -12.37 22.51 21.42
C SER A 210 -13.67 21.71 21.52
N THR A 211 -14.54 22.10 22.41
CA THR A 211 -15.89 21.52 22.58
C THR A 211 -16.87 21.97 21.49
N ALA A 212 -16.54 23.04 20.77
CA ALA A 212 -17.47 23.68 19.82
C ALA A 212 -17.30 23.17 18.39
N THR A 213 -16.22 22.42 18.07
CA THR A 213 -15.87 22.11 16.70
C THR A 213 -15.31 20.71 16.50
N ASN A 214 -15.71 20.10 15.39
CA ASN A 214 -15.08 18.88 14.90
C ASN A 214 -13.84 19.25 14.09
N LEU A 215 -12.75 18.52 14.29
CA LEU A 215 -11.57 18.52 13.42
C LEU A 215 -11.49 17.18 12.68
N ASP A 216 -11.47 17.25 11.37
CA ASP A 216 -11.33 16.07 10.50
C ASP A 216 -9.88 15.95 10.04
N VAL A 217 -9.16 14.98 10.56
CA VAL A 217 -7.79 14.63 10.17
C VAL A 217 -7.85 13.69 8.99
N ASP A 218 -7.21 14.07 7.88
CA ASP A 218 -7.18 13.34 6.63
C ASP A 218 -6.10 12.26 6.63
N PHE A 219 -4.90 12.64 7.06
CA PHE A 219 -3.82 11.69 7.24
C PHE A 219 -2.82 12.08 8.33
N VAL A 220 -2.15 11.07 8.85
CA VAL A 220 -0.95 11.16 9.70
C VAL A 220 0.09 10.23 9.14
N ARG A 221 1.27 10.76 8.83
CA ARG A 221 2.40 9.98 8.32
C ARG A 221 3.63 10.26 9.15
N VAL A 222 4.38 9.21 9.47
CA VAL A 222 5.67 9.32 10.14
C VAL A 222 6.66 8.38 9.50
N SER A 223 7.77 8.93 9.07
CA SER A 223 8.83 8.18 8.42
C SER A 223 10.20 8.66 8.87
N GLU A 224 11.23 7.85 8.68
CA GLU A 224 12.60 8.25 8.99
C GLU A 224 13.05 9.37 8.03
N LYS A 225 13.53 10.48 8.57
CA LYS A 225 13.85 11.68 7.80
C LYS A 225 14.99 11.47 6.80
N ASP A 226 15.98 10.67 7.17
CA ASP A 226 17.22 10.51 6.39
C ASP A 226 17.10 9.49 5.24
N VAL A 227 15.94 8.83 5.11
CA VAL A 227 15.66 7.91 4.01
C VAL A 227 15.00 8.66 2.85
N VAL A 228 15.83 9.23 1.99
CA VAL A 228 15.36 9.89 0.76
C VAL A 228 15.01 8.82 -0.28
N PRO A 229 13.89 8.94 -1.00
CA PRO A 229 13.55 8.04 -2.11
C PRO A 229 14.71 7.93 -3.10
N THR A 230 15.17 6.71 -3.33
CA THR A 230 16.34 6.43 -4.17
C THR A 230 16.03 5.30 -5.13
N LYS A 231 16.20 5.53 -6.43
CA LYS A 231 16.07 4.46 -7.43
C LYS A 231 17.15 3.42 -7.21
N LEU A 232 16.77 2.14 -7.14
CA LEU A 232 17.71 1.03 -7.09
C LEU A 232 18.23 0.72 -8.49
N GLN A 233 19.53 0.50 -8.61
CA GLN A 233 20.13 0.11 -9.88
C GLN A 233 19.92 -1.40 -10.09
N PHE A 234 19.36 -1.78 -11.23
CA PHE A 234 19.30 -3.20 -11.60
C PHE A 234 20.69 -3.72 -11.95
N ILE A 235 21.03 -4.87 -11.37
CA ILE A 235 22.25 -5.64 -11.70
C ILE A 235 21.88 -7.07 -12.03
N SER A 236 22.62 -7.71 -12.93
CA SER A 236 22.42 -9.14 -13.19
C SER A 236 22.83 -9.99 -11.97
N TYR A 237 22.21 -11.15 -11.82
CA TYR A 237 22.59 -12.09 -10.76
C TYR A 237 24.08 -12.49 -10.83
N ALA A 238 24.64 -12.61 -12.04
CA ALA A 238 26.06 -12.88 -12.25
C ALA A 238 26.95 -11.75 -11.69
N ASN A 239 26.58 -10.49 -11.91
CA ASN A 239 27.31 -9.34 -11.37
C ASN A 239 27.19 -9.26 -9.84
N TYR A 240 26.02 -9.61 -9.30
CA TYR A 240 25.84 -9.74 -7.86
C TYR A 240 26.78 -10.79 -7.28
N LEU A 241 26.83 -12.01 -7.85
CA LEU A 241 27.73 -13.09 -7.41
C LEU A 241 29.19 -12.68 -7.49
N GLN A 242 29.63 -12.03 -8.57
CA GLN A 242 31.01 -11.52 -8.66
C GLN A 242 31.32 -10.56 -7.51
N GLY A 243 30.40 -9.66 -7.17
CA GLY A 243 30.54 -8.75 -6.05
C GLY A 243 30.64 -9.47 -4.69
N VAL A 244 29.92 -10.59 -4.51
CA VAL A 244 29.97 -11.41 -3.29
C VAL A 244 31.25 -12.25 -3.21
N ILE A 245 31.65 -12.89 -4.30
CA ILE A 245 32.85 -13.75 -4.36
C ILE A 245 34.14 -12.95 -4.04
N HIS A 246 34.18 -11.69 -4.46
CA HIS A 246 35.32 -10.81 -4.18
C HIS A 246 35.30 -10.20 -2.77
N ARG A 247 34.25 -10.45 -1.98
CA ARG A 247 34.15 -10.00 -0.58
C ARG A 247 34.48 -11.15 0.35
N ASP A 248 35.67 -11.15 0.90
CA ASP A 248 36.21 -12.23 1.77
C ASP A 248 35.44 -12.50 3.06
N LYS A 249 34.37 -11.71 3.38
CA LYS A 249 33.65 -11.84 4.64
C LYS A 249 32.17 -11.49 4.45
N VAL A 250 31.36 -12.50 4.21
CA VAL A 250 29.90 -12.36 4.05
C VAL A 250 29.18 -11.85 5.32
N ASN A 251 29.80 -11.92 6.50
CA ASN A 251 29.20 -11.59 7.80
C ASN A 251 29.89 -10.41 8.52
N SER A 252 30.60 -9.54 7.84
CA SER A 252 31.16 -8.36 8.50
C SER A 252 30.17 -7.19 8.49
N SER A 253 30.20 -6.34 9.53
CA SER A 253 29.38 -5.13 9.63
C SER A 253 29.50 -4.21 8.41
N ASP A 254 30.59 -4.30 7.68
CA ASP A 254 30.88 -3.51 6.47
C ASP A 254 29.97 -3.86 5.27
N HIS A 255 29.22 -4.97 5.36
CA HIS A 255 28.27 -5.38 4.34
C HIS A 255 26.85 -4.84 4.56
N TYR A 256 26.61 -4.26 5.73
CA TYR A 256 25.32 -3.67 6.09
C TYR A 256 25.34 -2.19 5.74
N ALA A 257 24.50 -1.78 4.83
CA ALA A 257 24.37 -0.37 4.45
C ALA A 257 23.00 -0.16 3.77
N LYS A 258 22.68 1.10 3.48
CA LYS A 258 21.53 1.46 2.66
C LYS A 258 21.63 0.73 1.30
N PRO A 259 20.62 -0.07 0.90
CA PRO A 259 20.58 -0.74 -0.40
C PRO A 259 20.68 0.23 -1.57
N LYS A 260 21.45 -0.16 -2.60
CA LYS A 260 21.67 0.66 -3.80
C LYS A 260 21.29 -0.04 -5.08
N SER A 261 21.27 -1.37 -5.06
CA SER A 261 21.01 -2.17 -6.24
C SER A 261 20.01 -3.27 -5.96
N VAL A 262 19.33 -3.70 -7.00
CA VAL A 262 18.36 -4.80 -7.00
C VAL A 262 18.77 -5.82 -8.07
N TYR A 263 18.56 -7.11 -7.81
CA TYR A 263 18.78 -8.18 -8.77
C TYR A 263 17.61 -9.18 -8.72
N ARG A 264 17.43 -9.93 -9.80
CA ARG A 264 16.47 -11.05 -9.82
C ARG A 264 17.09 -12.27 -9.15
N THR A 265 16.34 -12.97 -8.30
CA THR A 265 16.79 -14.26 -7.73
C THR A 265 16.96 -15.33 -8.80
N GLN A 266 17.76 -16.35 -8.52
CA GLN A 266 18.08 -17.40 -9.49
C GLN A 266 16.85 -18.23 -9.90
N ASP A 267 15.90 -18.40 -8.99
CA ASP A 267 14.63 -19.11 -9.23
C ASP A 267 13.59 -18.26 -9.97
N ASN A 268 13.88 -17.00 -10.20
CA ASN A 268 12.96 -15.99 -10.77
C ASN A 268 11.67 -15.72 -9.97
N LEU A 269 11.59 -16.21 -8.74
CA LEU A 269 10.40 -16.05 -7.88
C LEU A 269 10.50 -14.84 -6.93
N GLY A 270 11.62 -14.12 -6.99
CA GLY A 270 11.87 -12.98 -6.11
C GLY A 270 12.92 -12.02 -6.65
N PHE A 271 13.29 -11.12 -5.77
CA PHE A 271 14.37 -10.17 -6.00
C PHE A 271 15.27 -10.10 -4.76
N GLY A 272 16.52 -9.77 -4.98
CA GLY A 272 17.46 -9.49 -3.91
C GLY A 272 17.96 -8.07 -4.00
N ILE A 273 18.46 -7.56 -2.88
CA ILE A 273 19.02 -6.22 -2.75
C ILE A 273 20.46 -6.25 -2.22
N THR A 274 21.24 -5.26 -2.60
CA THR A 274 22.64 -5.17 -2.16
C THR A 274 23.06 -3.69 -2.01
N PRO A 275 23.87 -3.34 -0.98
CA PRO A 275 24.31 -4.15 0.15
C PRO A 275 23.14 -4.63 1.04
N LEU A 276 23.43 -5.49 2.02
CA LEU A 276 22.46 -5.93 3.03
C LEU A 276 21.90 -4.71 3.78
N PRO A 277 20.58 -4.65 4.01
CA PRO A 277 19.98 -3.55 4.75
C PRO A 277 20.55 -3.43 6.16
N ASP A 278 20.91 -2.22 6.56
CA ASP A 278 21.45 -1.89 7.88
C ASP A 278 20.34 -1.65 8.93
N ARG A 279 19.08 -1.52 8.50
CA ARG A 279 17.94 -1.21 9.38
C ARG A 279 16.60 -1.62 8.76
N ASP A 280 15.54 -1.63 9.60
CA ASP A 280 14.16 -2.04 9.24
C ASP A 280 13.28 -0.86 8.76
N SER A 281 13.83 0.34 8.66
CA SER A 281 13.09 1.56 8.29
C SER A 281 12.95 1.78 6.79
N TYR A 282 13.40 0.82 5.98
CA TYR A 282 13.26 0.85 4.53
C TYR A 282 12.04 0.11 4.04
N GLN A 283 11.52 0.58 2.93
CA GLN A 283 10.50 -0.09 2.13
C GLN A 283 10.89 0.02 0.66
N ILE A 284 10.64 -1.02 -0.11
CA ILE A 284 10.85 -1.02 -1.56
C ILE A 284 9.49 -0.86 -2.22
N ASN A 285 9.32 0.19 -3.01
CA ASN A 285 8.20 0.37 -3.90
C ASN A 285 8.63 -0.05 -5.30
N TYR A 286 7.85 -0.91 -5.96
CA TYR A 286 8.12 -1.35 -7.31
C TYR A 286 6.84 -1.66 -8.07
N GLN A 287 6.96 -1.73 -9.38
CA GLN A 287 5.86 -2.04 -10.29
C GLN A 287 6.11 -3.39 -10.96
N TYR A 288 5.02 -4.07 -11.27
CA TYR A 288 5.06 -5.37 -11.93
C TYR A 288 3.79 -5.59 -12.73
N TYR A 289 3.86 -6.54 -13.66
CA TYR A 289 2.68 -7.07 -14.34
C TYR A 289 2.16 -8.28 -13.57
N LYS A 290 0.89 -8.21 -13.17
CA LYS A 290 0.24 -9.34 -12.49
C LYS A 290 -0.19 -10.41 -13.49
N SER A 291 -0.31 -11.66 -13.05
CA SER A 291 -1.01 -12.70 -13.79
C SER A 291 -2.51 -12.41 -13.79
N HIS A 292 -3.19 -12.81 -14.85
CA HIS A 292 -4.66 -12.79 -14.84
C HIS A 292 -5.21 -13.83 -13.86
N THR A 293 -6.44 -13.60 -13.41
CA THR A 293 -7.17 -14.55 -12.57
C THR A 293 -8.11 -15.36 -13.44
N GLU A 294 -8.09 -16.68 -13.30
CA GLU A 294 -9.02 -17.58 -13.98
C GLU A 294 -10.46 -17.32 -13.48
N LEU A 295 -11.40 -17.25 -14.41
CA LEU A 295 -12.81 -17.03 -14.09
C LEU A 295 -13.43 -18.33 -13.56
N SER A 296 -14.02 -18.28 -12.38
CA SER A 296 -14.61 -19.42 -11.69
C SER A 296 -16.06 -19.21 -11.25
N SER A 297 -16.41 -18.00 -10.89
CA SER A 297 -17.73 -17.61 -10.38
C SER A 297 -18.54 -16.83 -11.43
N ALA A 298 -19.86 -16.95 -11.38
CA ALA A 298 -20.77 -16.20 -12.27
C ALA A 298 -20.55 -14.68 -12.26
N THR A 299 -20.09 -14.14 -11.15
CA THR A 299 -19.88 -12.71 -10.93
C THR A 299 -18.45 -12.25 -11.21
N ASP A 300 -17.52 -13.17 -11.51
CA ASP A 300 -16.15 -12.80 -11.84
C ASP A 300 -16.11 -11.93 -13.08
N THR A 301 -15.23 -10.95 -13.09
CA THR A 301 -15.04 -10.02 -14.21
C THR A 301 -13.62 -10.18 -14.77
N LEU A 302 -13.48 -9.91 -16.06
CA LEU A 302 -12.16 -9.87 -16.69
C LEU A 302 -11.33 -8.69 -16.16
N ASP A 303 -10.04 -8.92 -15.97
CA ASP A 303 -9.08 -7.82 -15.79
C ASP A 303 -8.92 -6.96 -17.08
N LEU A 304 -9.46 -7.45 -18.19
CA LEU A 304 -9.44 -6.85 -19.52
C LEU A 304 -10.48 -5.72 -19.63
N PRO A 305 -10.14 -4.56 -20.21
CA PRO A 305 -11.13 -3.52 -20.50
C PRO A 305 -12.25 -4.02 -21.43
N ASP A 306 -13.48 -3.58 -21.20
CA ASP A 306 -14.68 -4.05 -21.93
C ASP A 306 -14.58 -3.92 -23.45
N ILE A 307 -13.82 -2.94 -23.96
CA ILE A 307 -13.57 -2.77 -25.40
C ILE A 307 -12.94 -4.00 -26.09
N TYR A 308 -12.22 -4.82 -25.30
CA TYR A 308 -11.58 -6.05 -25.81
C TYR A 308 -12.34 -7.32 -25.42
N SER A 309 -13.44 -7.22 -24.67
CA SER A 309 -14.18 -8.40 -24.20
C SER A 309 -14.81 -9.23 -25.34
N ASP A 310 -15.06 -8.61 -26.49
CA ASP A 310 -15.61 -9.28 -27.67
C ASP A 310 -14.57 -10.18 -28.40
N VAL A 311 -13.30 -10.06 -28.06
CA VAL A 311 -12.25 -10.96 -28.55
C VAL A 311 -12.29 -12.33 -27.86
N VAL A 312 -12.93 -12.40 -26.69
CA VAL A 312 -13.02 -13.60 -25.85
C VAL A 312 -14.32 -14.39 -26.15
N VAL A 313 -15.30 -13.77 -26.75
CA VAL A 313 -16.60 -14.32 -27.19
C VAL A 313 -16.55 -14.60 -28.68
#